data_19e14d89aefa398d561163e66cf43517
#
_entry.id   19e14d89aefa398d561163e66cf43517
#
_cell.length_a   1.000
_cell.length_b   1.000
_cell.length_c   1.000
_cell.angle_alpha   90.00
_cell.angle_beta   90.00
_cell.angle_gamma   90.00
#
_symmetry.space_group_name_H-M   'P 1'
#
loop_
_entity.id
_entity.type
_entity.pdbx_description
1 polymer ?
#
loop_
_entity_poly.entity_id
_entity_poly.type
_entity_poly.pdbx_seq_one_letter_code
_entity_poly.pdbx_strand_id
1 'polypeptide(L)'
;TRLQVEHPVTEFITGLDLVREQILIAEGKPLSFTQEELKIHGHAIELRVTAEDPTNNFLPDIGKLITYRRPQGHGIRVDDGYEEGMDIPIYYDPLLSKLIVHAATRELACKKMIRAIDDYKISGVATTLPFGKYVMQHHAFLSGQFDTKFIETYFTPDQLKSENVEEEKIAALMAIKVLEENGTATIATHAVNEERSKWKINRL
;
A
#
# COMPACT_ATOMS: atom_id res chain seq x y z
N THR A 1 23.08 -17.15 -5.57
CA THR A 1 22.08 -16.96 -6.64
C THR A 1 20.75 -17.54 -6.24
N ARG A 2 19.68 -16.85 -6.55
CA ARG A 2 18.29 -17.24 -6.26
C ARG A 2 17.35 -16.56 -7.24
N LEU A 3 16.11 -17.01 -7.32
CA LEU A 3 15.05 -16.30 -8.01
C LEU A 3 14.83 -14.95 -7.32
N GLN A 4 14.76 -13.86 -8.08
CA GLN A 4 14.59 -12.51 -7.55
C GLN A 4 13.11 -12.21 -7.35
N VAL A 5 12.77 -11.33 -6.40
CA VAL A 5 11.37 -10.95 -6.14
C VAL A 5 10.71 -10.42 -7.41
N GLU A 6 11.43 -9.63 -8.18
CA GLU A 6 10.98 -8.94 -9.39
C GLU A 6 10.98 -9.80 -10.68
N HIS A 7 11.18 -11.14 -10.59
CA HIS A 7 11.10 -12.00 -11.77
C HIS A 7 9.80 -11.86 -12.60
N PRO A 8 8.62 -11.56 -12.00
CA PRO A 8 7.39 -11.38 -12.79
C PRO A 8 7.46 -10.27 -13.82
N VAL A 9 8.28 -9.24 -13.60
CA VAL A 9 8.51 -8.18 -14.61
C VAL A 9 9.13 -8.78 -15.86
N THR A 10 10.16 -9.59 -15.70
CA THR A 10 10.84 -10.30 -16.81
C THR A 10 9.88 -11.27 -17.49
N GLU A 11 9.11 -12.04 -16.71
CA GLU A 11 8.11 -12.97 -17.26
C GLU A 11 7.08 -12.25 -18.15
N PHE A 12 6.57 -11.10 -17.69
CA PHE A 12 5.59 -10.35 -18.46
C PHE A 12 6.12 -9.80 -19.79
N ILE A 13 7.36 -9.31 -19.80
CA ILE A 13 7.92 -8.71 -21.02
C ILE A 13 8.52 -9.73 -22.00
N THR A 14 8.83 -10.94 -21.54
CA THR A 14 9.43 -12.00 -22.38
C THR A 14 8.45 -13.11 -22.73
N GLY A 15 7.40 -13.29 -21.92
CA GLY A 15 6.47 -14.43 -22.05
C GLY A 15 7.04 -15.73 -21.49
N LEU A 16 8.18 -15.70 -20.78
CA LEU A 16 8.78 -16.89 -20.17
C LEU A 16 8.22 -17.14 -18.76
N ASP A 17 8.19 -18.42 -18.37
CA ASP A 17 7.97 -18.88 -17.00
C ASP A 17 9.32 -19.24 -16.38
N LEU A 18 9.93 -18.31 -15.65
CA LEU A 18 11.27 -18.48 -15.10
C LEU A 18 11.34 -19.55 -14.02
N VAL A 19 10.26 -19.75 -13.28
CA VAL A 19 10.17 -20.83 -12.27
C VAL A 19 10.16 -22.18 -12.94
N ARG A 20 9.39 -22.36 -13.99
CA ARG A 20 9.36 -23.57 -14.80
C ARG A 20 10.73 -23.86 -15.42
N GLU A 21 11.40 -22.85 -15.97
CA GLU A 21 12.74 -23.05 -16.54
C GLU A 21 13.75 -23.50 -15.49
N GLN A 22 13.69 -22.96 -14.26
CA GLN A 22 14.55 -23.43 -13.16
C GLN A 22 14.30 -24.89 -12.81
N ILE A 23 13.05 -25.33 -12.81
CA ILE A 23 12.67 -26.74 -12.57
C ILE A 23 13.24 -27.63 -13.67
N LEU A 24 13.07 -27.25 -14.93
CA LEU A 24 13.60 -28.00 -16.08
C LEU A 24 15.12 -28.14 -16.04
N ILE A 25 15.83 -27.06 -15.70
CA ILE A 25 17.29 -27.08 -15.51
C ILE A 25 17.69 -28.01 -14.37
N ALA A 26 16.98 -27.98 -13.25
CA ALA A 26 17.22 -28.88 -12.12
C ALA A 26 16.99 -30.38 -12.49
N GLU A 27 16.10 -30.63 -13.42
CA GLU A 27 15.90 -31.98 -14.01
C GLU A 27 16.98 -32.37 -15.04
N GLY A 28 17.97 -31.50 -15.30
CA GLY A 28 19.03 -31.75 -16.28
C GLY A 28 18.63 -31.45 -17.73
N LYS A 29 17.51 -30.76 -17.96
CA LYS A 29 17.08 -30.36 -19.30
C LYS A 29 17.76 -29.05 -19.72
N PRO A 30 18.00 -28.82 -21.02
CA PRO A 30 18.44 -27.51 -21.51
C PRO A 30 17.33 -26.46 -21.35
N LEU A 31 17.69 -25.18 -21.48
CA LEU A 31 16.71 -24.11 -21.61
C LEU A 31 15.75 -24.37 -22.78
N SER A 32 14.48 -24.03 -22.61
CA SER A 32 13.45 -24.22 -23.62
C SER A 32 13.49 -23.18 -24.75
N PHE A 33 14.39 -22.21 -24.70
CA PHE A 33 14.54 -21.11 -25.63
C PHE A 33 16.02 -20.77 -25.84
N THR A 34 16.33 -20.05 -26.93
CA THR A 34 17.64 -19.47 -27.23
C THR A 34 17.62 -17.95 -26.96
N GLN A 35 18.82 -17.33 -26.88
CA GLN A 35 18.93 -15.88 -26.67
C GLN A 35 18.30 -15.08 -27.83
N GLU A 36 18.40 -15.60 -29.07
CA GLU A 36 17.90 -14.98 -30.28
C GLU A 36 16.34 -14.97 -30.37
N GLU A 37 15.72 -15.92 -29.68
CA GLU A 37 14.25 -16.02 -29.62
C GLU A 37 13.65 -15.03 -28.63
N LEU A 38 14.46 -14.49 -27.70
CA LEU A 38 13.99 -13.55 -26.70
C LEU A 38 13.65 -12.19 -27.31
N LYS A 39 12.40 -11.80 -27.15
CA LYS A 39 11.91 -10.48 -27.57
C LYS A 39 11.22 -9.81 -26.39
N ILE A 40 11.53 -8.52 -26.19
CA ILE A 40 10.87 -7.72 -25.16
C ILE A 40 9.59 -7.14 -25.75
N HIS A 41 8.46 -7.43 -25.11
CA HIS A 41 7.16 -6.94 -25.47
C HIS A 41 6.59 -6.01 -24.41
N GLY A 42 6.34 -4.76 -24.77
CA GLY A 42 5.73 -3.78 -23.88
C GLY A 42 6.63 -3.34 -22.71
N HIS A 43 6.00 -3.03 -21.62
CA HIS A 43 6.66 -2.56 -20.39
C HIS A 43 5.92 -3.09 -19.16
N ALA A 44 6.65 -3.58 -18.18
CA ALA A 44 6.09 -4.05 -16.93
C ALA A 44 6.66 -3.26 -15.74
N ILE A 45 5.85 -3.09 -14.71
CA ILE A 45 6.23 -2.45 -13.44
C ILE A 45 5.75 -3.35 -12.31
N GLU A 46 6.60 -3.56 -11.31
CA GLU A 46 6.24 -4.23 -10.07
C GLU A 46 6.29 -3.26 -8.90
N LEU A 47 5.27 -3.29 -8.07
CA LEU A 47 5.24 -2.65 -6.75
C LEU A 47 5.19 -3.74 -5.68
N ARG A 48 6.16 -3.75 -4.79
CA ARG A 48 6.10 -4.54 -3.56
C ARG A 48 5.16 -3.85 -2.60
N VAL A 49 4.03 -4.50 -2.31
CA VAL A 49 3.05 -4.00 -1.35
C VAL A 49 3.42 -4.58 0.01
N THR A 50 3.92 -3.73 0.88
CA THR A 50 4.38 -4.08 2.23
C THR A 50 3.47 -3.47 3.29
N ALA A 51 3.38 -4.12 4.45
CA ALA A 51 2.74 -3.57 5.65
C ALA A 51 3.71 -2.64 6.35
N GLU A 52 3.89 -1.45 5.79
CA GLU A 52 4.77 -0.40 6.27
C GLU A 52 4.09 0.96 6.12
N ASP A 53 4.35 1.85 7.07
CA ASP A 53 3.80 3.22 7.06
C ASP A 53 4.79 4.20 6.41
N PRO A 54 4.54 4.64 5.16
CA PRO A 54 5.39 5.61 4.48
C PRO A 54 5.39 6.98 5.16
N THR A 55 4.38 7.30 5.95
CA THR A 55 4.30 8.57 6.68
C THR A 55 5.14 8.57 7.95
N ASN A 56 5.56 7.37 8.39
CA ASN A 56 6.36 7.15 9.58
C ASN A 56 7.66 6.39 9.24
N ASN A 57 8.43 6.92 8.28
CA ASN A 57 9.72 6.38 7.86
C ASN A 57 9.69 4.88 7.47
N PHE A 58 8.61 4.42 6.86
CA PHE A 58 8.42 3.02 6.46
C PHE A 58 8.58 2.03 7.62
N LEU A 59 8.18 2.43 8.83
CA LEU A 59 8.14 1.49 9.95
C LEU A 59 7.12 0.38 9.64
N PRO A 60 7.49 -0.89 9.91
CA PRO A 60 6.57 -2.00 9.78
C PRO A 60 5.31 -1.78 10.63
N ASP A 61 4.15 -1.99 10.02
CA ASP A 61 2.86 -1.98 10.68
C ASP A 61 2.35 -3.41 10.84
N ILE A 62 1.90 -3.75 12.02
CA ILE A 62 1.42 -5.08 12.39
C ILE A 62 -0.05 -5.00 12.75
N GLY A 63 -0.78 -6.03 12.40
CA GLY A 63 -2.20 -6.06 12.71
C GLY A 63 -2.94 -7.11 11.89
N LYS A 64 -4.25 -7.02 11.95
CA LYS A 64 -5.14 -7.92 11.22
C LYS A 64 -5.60 -7.27 9.92
N LEU A 65 -5.51 -7.99 8.82
CA LEU A 65 -6.10 -7.58 7.54
C LEU A 65 -7.62 -7.64 7.64
N ILE A 66 -8.26 -6.47 7.81
CA ILE A 66 -9.72 -6.36 7.93
C ILE A 66 -10.36 -6.50 6.55
N THR A 67 -9.74 -5.85 5.54
CA THR A 67 -10.14 -5.96 4.14
C THR A 67 -8.91 -6.28 3.31
N TYR A 68 -9.02 -7.24 2.41
CA TYR A 68 -7.97 -7.58 1.46
C TYR A 68 -8.58 -7.96 0.10
N ARG A 69 -8.77 -6.96 -0.77
CA ARG A 69 -9.37 -7.15 -2.10
C ARG A 69 -8.39 -6.74 -3.18
N ARG A 70 -7.93 -7.73 -3.95
CA ARG A 70 -6.96 -7.57 -5.03
C ARG A 70 -7.56 -6.84 -6.23
N PRO A 71 -6.78 -5.97 -6.90
CA PRO A 71 -7.17 -5.42 -8.19
C PRO A 71 -7.23 -6.52 -9.25
N GLN A 72 -8.09 -6.34 -10.23
CA GLN A 72 -8.26 -7.28 -11.33
C GLN A 72 -8.28 -6.55 -12.68
N GLY A 73 -7.89 -7.25 -13.73
CA GLY A 73 -7.97 -6.72 -15.09
C GLY A 73 -6.88 -7.25 -16.01
N HIS A 74 -7.01 -6.94 -17.30
CA HIS A 74 -6.03 -7.35 -18.30
C HIS A 74 -4.67 -6.70 -18.03
N GLY A 75 -3.61 -7.53 -17.95
CA GLY A 75 -2.24 -7.09 -17.68
C GLY A 75 -2.05 -6.63 -16.23
N ILE A 76 -2.83 -7.14 -15.28
CA ILE A 76 -2.64 -7.01 -13.84
C ILE A 76 -2.42 -8.41 -13.28
N ARG A 77 -1.37 -8.58 -12.46
CA ARG A 77 -1.05 -9.80 -11.72
C ARG A 77 -0.77 -9.42 -10.27
N VAL A 78 -1.29 -10.19 -9.33
CA VAL A 78 -0.97 -10.08 -7.91
C VAL A 78 -0.47 -11.43 -7.44
N ASP A 79 0.78 -11.46 -6.96
CA ASP A 79 1.35 -12.62 -6.29
C ASP A 79 1.36 -12.31 -4.80
N ASP A 80 0.54 -12.99 -4.03
CA ASP A 80 0.36 -12.73 -2.61
C ASP A 80 0.43 -14.00 -1.75
N GLY A 81 0.62 -13.79 -0.45
CA GLY A 81 0.65 -14.83 0.56
C GLY A 81 -0.34 -14.60 1.70
N TYR A 82 -1.21 -13.58 1.56
CA TYR A 82 -2.15 -13.18 2.60
C TYR A 82 -3.59 -13.16 2.07
N GLU A 83 -4.54 -13.32 3.01
CA GLU A 83 -5.98 -13.25 2.79
C GLU A 83 -6.63 -12.38 3.85
N GLU A 84 -7.86 -11.93 3.56
CA GLU A 84 -8.69 -11.19 4.50
C GLU A 84 -8.87 -11.97 5.81
N GLY A 85 -8.66 -11.33 6.93
CA GLY A 85 -8.75 -11.92 8.26
C GLY A 85 -7.44 -12.48 8.83
N MET A 86 -6.35 -12.55 8.04
CA MET A 86 -5.04 -12.98 8.53
C MET A 86 -4.34 -11.90 9.34
N ASP A 87 -3.53 -12.31 10.32
CA ASP A 87 -2.67 -11.44 11.10
C ASP A 87 -1.28 -11.34 10.46
N ILE A 88 -0.72 -10.12 10.46
CA ILE A 88 0.64 -9.85 9.98
C ILE A 88 1.60 -9.96 11.16
N PRO A 89 2.49 -10.97 11.17
CA PRO A 89 3.41 -11.19 12.27
C PRO A 89 4.65 -10.30 12.17
N ILE A 90 5.22 -9.95 13.32
CA ILE A 90 6.46 -9.16 13.42
C ILE A 90 7.74 -9.94 13.06
N TYR A 91 7.64 -11.27 12.89
CA TYR A 91 8.80 -12.17 12.79
C TYR A 91 9.29 -12.40 11.37
N TYR A 92 8.56 -11.90 10.39
CA TYR A 92 8.85 -12.08 8.97
C TYR A 92 8.89 -10.75 8.23
N ASP A 93 9.24 -10.82 6.96
CA ASP A 93 9.20 -9.69 6.02
C ASP A 93 7.77 -9.10 5.97
N PRO A 94 7.62 -7.77 6.01
CA PRO A 94 6.31 -7.11 5.91
C PRO A 94 5.65 -7.24 4.52
N LEU A 95 6.25 -7.95 3.58
CA LEU A 95 5.74 -8.12 2.22
C LEU A 95 4.39 -8.85 2.21
N LEU A 96 3.33 -8.13 1.81
CA LEU A 96 1.99 -8.68 1.64
C LEU A 96 1.79 -9.31 0.29
N SER A 97 2.22 -8.61 -0.76
CA SER A 97 2.07 -9.03 -2.15
C SER A 97 3.01 -8.29 -3.08
N LYS A 98 3.13 -8.83 -4.29
CA LYS A 98 3.69 -8.11 -5.44
C LYS A 98 2.54 -7.74 -6.36
N LEU A 99 2.38 -6.46 -6.64
CA LEU A 99 1.46 -5.96 -7.65
C LEU A 99 2.24 -5.69 -8.93
N ILE A 100 1.94 -6.43 -9.98
CA ILE A 100 2.63 -6.32 -11.25
C ILE A 100 1.63 -5.89 -12.33
N VAL A 101 2.04 -4.93 -13.16
CA VAL A 101 1.26 -4.50 -14.32
C VAL A 101 2.08 -4.58 -15.59
N HIS A 102 1.40 -4.85 -16.71
CA HIS A 102 2.00 -4.86 -18.04
C HIS A 102 1.15 -4.02 -19.00
N ALA A 103 1.82 -3.24 -19.85
CA ALA A 103 1.18 -2.44 -20.90
C ALA A 103 2.11 -2.29 -22.10
N ALA A 104 1.60 -1.74 -23.22
CA ALA A 104 2.38 -1.56 -24.45
C ALA A 104 3.54 -0.56 -24.28
N THR A 105 3.39 0.44 -23.39
CA THR A 105 4.42 1.45 -23.14
C THR A 105 4.59 1.71 -21.64
N ARG A 106 5.73 2.32 -21.24
CA ARG A 106 6.00 2.73 -19.86
C ARG A 106 4.91 3.66 -19.32
N GLU A 107 4.50 4.65 -20.09
CA GLU A 107 3.45 5.59 -19.70
C GLU A 107 2.13 4.88 -19.39
N LEU A 108 1.72 3.96 -20.25
CA LEU A 108 0.52 3.15 -20.03
C LEU A 108 0.66 2.20 -18.84
N ALA A 109 1.86 1.67 -18.59
CA ALA A 109 2.12 0.85 -17.41
C ALA A 109 2.00 1.67 -16.12
N CYS A 110 2.55 2.90 -16.07
CA CYS A 110 2.38 3.80 -14.92
C CYS A 110 0.90 4.13 -14.66
N LYS A 111 0.14 4.49 -15.71
CA LYS A 111 -1.31 4.76 -15.59
C LYS A 111 -2.09 3.53 -15.10
N LYS A 112 -1.74 2.35 -15.61
CA LYS A 112 -2.34 1.09 -15.18
C LYS A 112 -2.00 0.76 -13.72
N MET A 113 -0.76 1.02 -13.29
CA MET A 113 -0.35 0.82 -11.89
C MET A 113 -1.14 1.72 -10.95
N ILE A 114 -1.31 3.00 -11.27
CA ILE A 114 -2.12 3.94 -10.47
C ILE A 114 -3.55 3.41 -10.30
N ARG A 115 -4.18 2.99 -11.42
CA ARG A 115 -5.53 2.41 -11.35
C ARG A 115 -5.56 1.14 -10.51
N ALA A 116 -4.58 0.25 -10.68
CA ALA A 116 -4.52 -0.99 -9.90
C ALA A 116 -4.34 -0.71 -8.40
N ILE A 117 -3.56 0.32 -8.04
CA ILE A 117 -3.42 0.78 -6.65
C ILE A 117 -4.77 1.30 -6.12
N ASP A 118 -5.49 2.12 -6.90
CA ASP A 118 -6.79 2.66 -6.50
C ASP A 118 -7.86 1.57 -6.30
N ASP A 119 -7.77 0.49 -7.09
CA ASP A 119 -8.65 -0.67 -6.99
C ASP A 119 -8.25 -1.63 -5.86
N TYR A 120 -7.00 -1.57 -5.36
CA TYR A 120 -6.50 -2.44 -4.30
C TYR A 120 -7.00 -1.96 -2.94
N LYS A 121 -7.87 -2.73 -2.29
CA LYS A 121 -8.43 -2.38 -0.98
C LYS A 121 -7.78 -3.22 0.11
N ILE A 122 -6.94 -2.58 0.90
CA ILE A 122 -6.31 -3.14 2.10
C ILE A 122 -6.66 -2.23 3.27
N SER A 123 -7.13 -2.80 4.37
CA SER A 123 -7.38 -2.08 5.62
C SER A 123 -7.01 -2.93 6.83
N GLY A 124 -6.79 -2.27 7.96
CA GLY A 124 -6.32 -2.88 9.20
C GLY A 124 -4.84 -2.65 9.47
N VAL A 125 -4.07 -2.33 8.41
CA VAL A 125 -2.66 -1.96 8.50
C VAL A 125 -2.35 -0.87 7.48
N ALA A 126 -1.35 -0.05 7.76
CA ALA A 126 -0.76 0.86 6.80
C ALA A 126 0.01 0.08 5.74
N THR A 127 0.05 0.59 4.52
CA THR A 127 0.76 -0.05 3.40
C THR A 127 1.52 0.94 2.55
N THR A 128 2.45 0.42 1.74
CA THR A 128 3.21 1.21 0.76
C THR A 128 2.42 1.60 -0.50
N LEU A 129 1.12 1.26 -0.61
CA LEU A 129 0.29 1.62 -1.77
C LEU A 129 0.23 3.14 -2.03
N PRO A 130 0.01 4.02 -1.03
CA PRO A 130 0.02 5.47 -1.25
C PRO A 130 1.36 6.00 -1.78
N PHE A 131 2.47 5.49 -1.23
CA PHE A 131 3.82 5.81 -1.72
C PHE A 131 4.02 5.32 -3.16
N GLY A 132 3.58 4.09 -3.48
CA GLY A 132 3.61 3.57 -4.85
C GLY A 132 2.88 4.47 -5.83
N LYS A 133 1.70 4.98 -5.46
CA LYS A 133 0.94 5.93 -6.29
C LYS A 133 1.71 7.24 -6.50
N TYR A 134 2.30 7.80 -5.43
CA TYR A 134 3.16 8.98 -5.51
C TYR A 134 4.32 8.78 -6.50
N VAL A 135 5.04 7.66 -6.39
CA VAL A 135 6.15 7.32 -7.29
C VAL A 135 5.70 7.28 -8.75
N MET A 136 4.55 6.62 -9.03
CA MET A 136 4.03 6.50 -10.40
C MET A 136 3.64 7.85 -11.03
N GLN A 137 3.38 8.87 -10.22
CA GLN A 137 3.03 10.22 -10.67
C GLN A 137 4.25 11.16 -10.72
N HIS A 138 5.35 10.78 -10.10
CA HIS A 138 6.53 11.65 -9.99
C HIS A 138 7.28 11.75 -11.32
N HIS A 139 7.67 12.98 -11.71
CA HIS A 139 8.30 13.26 -13.01
C HIS A 139 9.59 12.47 -13.25
N ALA A 140 10.44 12.29 -12.21
CA ALA A 140 11.68 11.53 -12.32
C ALA A 140 11.40 10.05 -12.66
N PHE A 141 10.37 9.45 -12.03
CA PHE A 141 9.98 8.07 -12.34
C PHE A 141 9.36 7.95 -13.73
N LEU A 142 8.49 8.89 -14.12
CA LEU A 142 7.84 8.90 -15.45
C LEU A 142 8.87 9.02 -16.57
N SER A 143 9.89 9.88 -16.41
CA SER A 143 10.97 10.05 -17.40
C SER A 143 11.98 8.91 -17.41
N GLY A 144 12.02 8.06 -16.36
CA GLY A 144 13.02 7.01 -16.18
C GLY A 144 14.37 7.53 -15.68
N GLN A 145 14.45 8.82 -15.32
CA GLN A 145 15.67 9.43 -14.79
C GLN A 145 15.66 9.44 -13.26
N PHE A 146 15.88 8.29 -12.67
CA PHE A 146 15.97 8.11 -11.23
C PHE A 146 16.95 6.99 -10.90
N ASP A 147 17.41 6.98 -9.66
CA ASP A 147 18.28 5.96 -9.12
C ASP A 147 17.72 5.39 -7.79
N THR A 148 18.51 4.58 -7.11
CA THR A 148 18.13 3.95 -5.83
C THR A 148 17.97 4.94 -4.68
N LYS A 149 18.38 6.21 -4.85
CA LYS A 149 18.21 7.28 -3.87
C LYS A 149 16.93 8.09 -4.07
N PHE A 150 15.98 7.55 -4.84
CA PHE A 150 14.71 8.23 -5.13
C PHE A 150 14.00 8.71 -3.85
N ILE A 151 13.93 7.85 -2.83
CA ILE A 151 13.26 8.18 -1.56
C ILE A 151 13.96 9.36 -0.89
N GLU A 152 15.29 9.29 -0.73
CA GLU A 152 16.07 10.34 -0.08
C GLU A 152 16.00 11.69 -0.83
N THR A 153 15.90 11.63 -2.17
CA THR A 153 15.97 12.82 -3.03
C THR A 153 14.62 13.50 -3.21
N TYR A 154 13.53 12.71 -3.32
CA TYR A 154 12.25 13.21 -3.83
C TYR A 154 11.08 13.00 -2.89
N PHE A 155 11.22 12.21 -1.82
CA PHE A 155 10.10 11.86 -0.97
C PHE A 155 10.21 12.46 0.42
N THR A 156 9.11 13.07 0.88
CA THR A 156 8.88 13.42 2.27
C THR A 156 7.50 12.95 2.70
N PRO A 157 7.31 12.53 3.95
CA PRO A 157 6.01 12.04 4.44
C PRO A 157 4.84 13.00 4.22
N ASP A 158 5.09 14.31 4.25
CA ASP A 158 4.06 15.33 4.05
C ASP A 158 3.43 15.29 2.66
N GLN A 159 4.13 14.74 1.66
CA GLN A 159 3.62 14.59 0.29
C GLN A 159 2.51 13.53 0.17
N LEU A 160 2.35 12.67 1.15
CA LEU A 160 1.23 11.72 1.22
C LEU A 160 0.05 12.24 2.04
N LYS A 161 0.23 13.32 2.78
CA LYS A 161 -0.88 13.99 3.47
C LYS A 161 -1.70 14.71 2.42
N SER A 162 -2.80 14.12 2.00
CA SER A 162 -3.76 14.84 1.17
C SER A 162 -4.45 15.88 2.07
N GLU A 163 -4.23 17.15 1.80
CA GLU A 163 -5.11 18.21 2.27
C GLU A 163 -6.44 18.10 1.49
N ASN A 164 -7.16 17.00 1.67
CA ASN A 164 -8.46 16.87 1.08
C ASN A 164 -9.49 17.52 2.01
N VAL A 165 -9.54 18.84 1.95
CA VAL A 165 -10.48 19.68 2.73
C VAL A 165 -11.92 19.19 2.56
N GLU A 166 -12.28 18.55 1.44
CA GLU A 166 -13.58 17.95 1.22
C GLU A 166 -13.77 16.65 2.02
N GLU A 167 -12.79 15.78 2.06
CA GLU A 167 -12.83 14.56 2.88
C GLU A 167 -12.88 14.88 4.37
N GLU A 168 -12.12 15.89 4.82
CA GLU A 168 -12.17 16.37 6.20
C GLU A 168 -13.56 16.91 6.55
N LYS A 169 -14.17 17.68 5.66
CA LYS A 169 -15.55 18.18 5.84
C LYS A 169 -16.56 17.04 5.88
N ILE A 170 -16.45 16.06 4.99
CA ILE A 170 -17.33 14.89 4.96
C ILE A 170 -17.16 14.07 6.24
N ALA A 171 -15.92 13.82 6.66
CA ALA A 171 -15.62 13.12 7.90
C ALA A 171 -16.20 13.85 9.13
N ALA A 172 -16.06 15.18 9.18
CA ALA A 172 -16.64 15.98 10.25
C ALA A 172 -18.19 15.92 10.26
N LEU A 173 -18.83 16.02 9.09
CA LEU A 173 -20.28 15.89 8.96
C LEU A 173 -20.77 14.49 9.36
N MET A 174 -20.06 13.43 8.95
CA MET A 174 -20.39 12.06 9.37
C MET A 174 -20.20 11.87 10.87
N ALA A 175 -19.15 12.43 11.47
CA ALA A 175 -18.94 12.37 12.91
C ALA A 175 -20.08 13.08 13.67
N ILE A 176 -20.52 14.27 13.21
CA ILE A 176 -21.66 15.00 13.77
C ILE A 176 -22.93 14.14 13.67
N LYS A 177 -23.19 13.55 12.50
CA LYS A 177 -24.37 12.70 12.31
C LYS A 177 -24.36 11.45 13.21
N VAL A 178 -23.24 10.79 13.36
CA VAL A 178 -23.09 9.64 14.28
C VAL A 178 -23.27 10.09 15.74
N LEU A 179 -22.78 11.27 16.11
CA LEU A 179 -23.03 11.84 17.45
C LEU A 179 -24.50 12.20 17.66
N GLU A 180 -25.19 12.72 16.66
CA GLU A 180 -26.63 12.99 16.72
C GLU A 180 -27.46 11.70 16.82
N GLU A 181 -27.13 10.68 16.02
CA GLU A 181 -27.83 9.37 16.04
C GLU A 181 -27.56 8.57 17.35
N ASN A 182 -26.36 8.68 17.91
CA ASN A 182 -26.01 8.10 19.21
C ASN A 182 -26.31 9.03 20.40
N GLY A 183 -26.68 10.26 20.09
CA GLY A 183 -26.83 11.32 21.09
C GLY A 183 -28.19 11.38 21.74
N THR A 184 -28.33 10.64 22.83
CA THR A 184 -28.82 11.23 24.06
C THR A 184 -27.88 10.86 25.20
N ALA A 185 -26.60 11.06 25.04
CA ALA A 185 -25.76 11.29 26.19
C ALA A 185 -26.12 12.67 26.71
N THR A 186 -27.10 12.74 27.59
CA THR A 186 -27.35 13.90 28.43
C THR A 186 -26.01 14.28 29.03
N ILE A 187 -25.44 15.40 28.61
CA ILE A 187 -24.38 16.05 29.37
C ILE A 187 -25.07 16.41 30.68
N ALA A 188 -24.91 15.55 31.68
CA ALA A 188 -25.22 15.91 33.04
C ALA A 188 -24.32 17.10 33.36
N THR A 189 -24.84 18.30 33.19
CA THR A 189 -24.27 19.47 33.81
C THR A 189 -24.33 19.18 35.30
N HIS A 190 -23.25 18.68 35.84
CA HIS A 190 -23.01 18.76 37.27
C HIS A 190 -23.04 20.23 37.61
N ALA A 191 -24.20 20.70 38.06
CA ALA A 191 -24.28 21.92 38.82
C ALA A 191 -23.32 21.71 39.99
N VAL A 192 -22.21 22.41 39.96
CA VAL A 192 -21.28 22.50 41.06
C VAL A 192 -22.09 23.23 42.12
N ASN A 193 -22.77 22.46 42.99
CA ASN A 193 -23.26 22.97 44.23
C ASN A 193 -22.01 23.38 45.04
N GLU A 194 -21.74 24.67 45.07
CA GLU A 194 -20.83 25.26 46.06
C GLU A 194 -21.42 25.04 47.46
N GLU A 195 -21.42 23.82 47.93
CA GLU A 195 -21.49 23.59 49.36
C GLU A 195 -20.15 24.14 49.94
N ARG A 196 -20.24 25.36 50.42
CA ARG A 196 -19.15 25.93 51.24
C ARG A 196 -18.83 24.94 52.33
N SER A 197 -17.67 24.35 52.21
CA SER A 197 -17.09 23.42 53.20
C SER A 197 -17.27 24.01 54.58
N LYS A 198 -17.91 23.30 55.50
CA LYS A 198 -18.10 23.65 56.93
C LYS A 198 -16.81 24.04 57.63
N TRP A 199 -15.67 23.74 57.04
CA TRP A 199 -14.35 24.11 57.51
C TRP A 199 -14.03 25.61 57.39
N LYS A 200 -14.70 26.33 56.50
CA LYS A 200 -14.49 27.77 56.31
C LYS A 200 -15.38 28.65 57.18
N ILE A 201 -16.38 28.10 57.84
CA ILE A 201 -17.35 28.83 58.65
C ILE A 201 -16.87 28.95 60.14
N ASN A 202 -15.97 28.12 60.62
CA ASN A 202 -15.52 28.08 62.02
C ASN A 202 -14.18 28.79 62.27
N ARG A 203 -13.76 29.73 61.42
CA ARG A 203 -12.60 30.60 61.66
C ARG A 203 -13.00 32.04 61.53
N LEU A 204 -13.76 32.53 62.49
CA LEU A 204 -13.84 33.92 62.97
C LEU A 204 -14.05 33.88 64.46
#